data_6f496bef48779c58e26ec65e4a85b688
#
_entry.id   6f496bef48779c58e26ec65e4a85b688
#
_cell.length_a   1.000
_cell.length_b   1.000
_cell.length_c   1.000
_cell.angle_alpha   90.00
_cell.angle_beta   90.00
_cell.angle_gamma   90.00
#
_symmetry.space_group_name_H-M   'P 1'
#
loop_
_entity.id
_entity.type
_entity.pdbx_description
1 polymer ?
#
loop_
_entity_poly.entity_id
_entity_poly.type
_entity_poly.pdbx_seq_one_letter_code
_entity_poly.pdbx_strand_id
1 'polypeptide(L)'
;MHSISIVKPIIEAAWDNRALLKEDQTQDSIREVIQALDHGTLRVAEPAGDQWIVNEWVKKAVILYFPIQKMETIELGPLEFHDKMALKRNYESLGVRVVPLAVARYGSFLAPGVILMPSYVNIGAYVDSGTMVDTWATVGSCAQIGKNVHLSGGVGIGGVLEPIQASPVIIEEGCFIGSRCIVVEGVHVQKEAVLGANVVLTKSTKIIDVTGTTPKEYRGFVPARSVVIPGSYTKKFPAGDFQVPCAFIIGQRKESTDLKTSLNNALREHDVAV
;
A
#
# COMPACT_ATOMS: atom_id res chain seq x y z
N MET A 1 -13.99 22.70 -6.35
CA MET A 1 -13.37 21.63 -7.18
C MET A 1 -13.93 21.70 -8.58
N HIS A 2 -13.07 21.83 -9.57
CA HIS A 2 -13.48 21.62 -10.95
C HIS A 2 -13.94 20.17 -11.13
N SER A 3 -14.86 19.92 -12.07
CA SER A 3 -15.28 18.55 -12.34
C SER A 3 -14.09 17.72 -12.84
N ILE A 4 -13.99 16.44 -12.43
CA ILE A 4 -12.99 15.48 -12.94
C ILE A 4 -12.94 15.50 -14.48
N SER A 5 -14.07 15.74 -15.14
CA SER A 5 -14.17 15.88 -16.59
C SER A 5 -13.35 17.03 -17.19
N ILE A 6 -13.05 18.06 -16.39
CA ILE A 6 -12.22 19.21 -16.82
C ILE A 6 -10.75 18.96 -16.49
N VAL A 7 -10.46 18.44 -15.32
CA VAL A 7 -9.08 18.29 -14.82
C VAL A 7 -8.33 17.16 -15.54
N LYS A 8 -8.98 16.01 -15.75
CA LYS A 8 -8.36 14.84 -16.40
C LYS A 8 -7.73 15.15 -17.77
N PRO A 9 -8.41 15.81 -18.72
CA PRO A 9 -7.79 16.17 -20.02
C PRO A 9 -6.55 17.05 -19.88
N ILE A 10 -6.52 17.98 -18.91
CA ILE A 10 -5.35 18.83 -18.66
C ILE A 10 -4.16 18.00 -18.18
N ILE A 11 -4.38 17.05 -17.25
CA ILE A 11 -3.34 16.14 -16.78
C ILE A 11 -2.80 15.27 -17.91
N GLU A 12 -3.69 14.73 -18.77
CA GLU A 12 -3.27 13.91 -19.91
C GLU A 12 -2.44 14.73 -20.91
N ALA A 13 -2.88 15.94 -21.24
CA ALA A 13 -2.13 16.84 -22.12
C ALA A 13 -0.74 17.20 -21.55
N ALA A 14 -0.66 17.50 -20.24
CA ALA A 14 0.61 17.80 -19.56
C ALA A 14 1.52 16.57 -19.45
N TRP A 15 0.94 15.38 -19.40
CA TRP A 15 1.70 14.13 -19.46
C TRP A 15 2.40 13.96 -20.80
N ASP A 16 1.71 14.23 -21.89
CA ASP A 16 2.25 14.11 -23.25
C ASP A 16 3.16 15.27 -23.62
N ASN A 17 2.89 16.48 -23.09
CA ASN A 17 3.70 17.69 -23.32
C ASN A 17 4.10 18.37 -22.02
N ARG A 18 5.30 18.07 -21.52
CA ARG A 18 5.83 18.63 -20.26
C ARG A 18 6.06 20.14 -20.28
N ALA A 19 6.06 20.81 -21.45
CA ALA A 19 6.17 22.26 -21.52
C ALA A 19 4.97 22.96 -20.87
N LEU A 20 3.79 22.33 -20.88
CA LEU A 20 2.57 22.81 -20.21
C LEU A 20 2.68 22.94 -18.71
N LEU A 21 3.67 22.29 -18.06
CA LEU A 21 3.93 22.45 -16.62
C LEU A 21 4.33 23.87 -16.21
N LYS A 22 4.63 24.75 -17.18
CA LYS A 22 4.90 26.17 -16.92
C LYS A 22 3.63 27.02 -16.84
N GLU A 23 2.50 26.49 -17.23
CA GLU A 23 1.20 27.17 -17.25
C GLU A 23 0.52 27.06 -15.89
N ASP A 24 0.03 28.20 -15.36
CA ASP A 24 -0.62 28.24 -14.05
C ASP A 24 -1.84 27.32 -13.99
N GLN A 25 -2.67 27.31 -15.04
CA GLN A 25 -3.84 26.42 -15.12
C GLN A 25 -3.47 24.94 -14.99
N THR A 26 -2.37 24.51 -15.62
CA THR A 26 -1.88 23.14 -15.54
C THR A 26 -1.39 22.82 -14.14
N GLN A 27 -0.63 23.71 -13.52
CA GLN A 27 -0.13 23.53 -12.16
C GLN A 27 -1.27 23.47 -11.14
N ASP A 28 -2.27 24.35 -11.29
CA ASP A 28 -3.43 24.38 -10.38
C ASP A 28 -4.29 23.11 -10.54
N SER A 29 -4.48 22.61 -11.76
CA SER A 29 -5.13 21.33 -12.00
C SER A 29 -4.40 20.17 -11.35
N ILE A 30 -3.07 20.13 -11.42
CA ILE A 30 -2.26 19.11 -10.73
C ILE A 30 -2.44 19.22 -9.21
N ARG A 31 -2.34 20.43 -8.65
CA ARG A 31 -2.53 20.66 -7.20
C ARG A 31 -3.93 20.25 -6.74
N GLU A 32 -4.97 20.51 -7.54
CA GLU A 32 -6.34 20.08 -7.24
C GLU A 32 -6.46 18.55 -7.14
N VAL A 33 -5.81 17.79 -8.04
CA VAL A 33 -5.77 16.33 -7.97
C VAL A 33 -5.08 15.86 -6.69
N ILE A 34 -3.94 16.46 -6.34
CA ILE A 34 -3.22 16.07 -5.11
C ILE A 34 -4.04 16.41 -3.86
N GLN A 35 -4.74 17.54 -3.86
CA GLN A 35 -5.66 17.90 -2.78
C GLN A 35 -6.82 16.89 -2.66
N ALA A 36 -7.39 16.47 -3.78
CA ALA A 36 -8.46 15.48 -3.79
C ALA A 36 -7.97 14.11 -3.26
N LEU A 37 -6.73 13.72 -3.57
CA LEU A 37 -6.07 12.55 -2.98
C LEU A 37 -5.88 12.72 -1.48
N ASP A 38 -5.38 13.88 -1.04
CA ASP A 38 -5.15 14.19 0.39
C ASP A 38 -6.43 14.10 1.23
N HIS A 39 -7.56 14.50 0.64
CA HIS A 39 -8.88 14.44 1.26
C HIS A 39 -9.62 13.10 1.06
N GLY A 40 -9.07 12.17 0.28
CA GLY A 40 -9.68 10.87 0.00
C GLY A 40 -10.92 10.92 -0.89
N THR A 41 -11.20 12.06 -1.53
CA THR A 41 -12.32 12.23 -2.48
C THR A 41 -11.98 11.71 -3.88
N LEU A 42 -10.72 11.40 -4.12
CA LEU A 42 -10.18 10.75 -5.30
C LEU A 42 -9.19 9.66 -4.87
N ARG A 43 -9.14 8.57 -5.60
CA ARG A 43 -8.22 7.45 -5.33
C ARG A 43 -7.45 7.07 -6.58
N VAL A 44 -6.23 6.57 -6.38
CA VAL A 44 -5.40 5.98 -7.46
C VAL A 44 -6.00 4.67 -7.95
N ALA A 45 -6.58 3.89 -7.05
CA ALA A 45 -7.39 2.73 -7.41
C ALA A 45 -8.56 2.62 -6.44
N GLU A 46 -9.70 2.17 -6.95
CA GLU A 46 -10.95 2.06 -6.19
C GLU A 46 -11.67 0.74 -6.50
N PRO A 47 -12.40 0.18 -5.52
CA PRO A 47 -13.16 -1.03 -5.74
C PRO A 47 -14.35 -0.77 -6.66
N ALA A 48 -14.60 -1.69 -7.60
CA ALA A 48 -15.72 -1.69 -8.51
C ALA A 48 -16.31 -3.11 -8.59
N GLY A 49 -17.24 -3.42 -7.70
CA GLY A 49 -17.73 -4.79 -7.50
C GLY A 49 -16.59 -5.70 -7.00
N ASP A 50 -16.36 -6.80 -7.72
CA ASP A 50 -15.29 -7.77 -7.40
C ASP A 50 -13.92 -7.41 -7.98
N GLN A 51 -13.81 -6.27 -8.66
CA GLN A 51 -12.59 -5.81 -9.31
C GLN A 51 -12.13 -4.47 -8.75
N TRP A 52 -10.91 -4.09 -9.10
CA TRP A 52 -10.35 -2.77 -8.81
C TRP A 52 -10.08 -2.03 -10.11
N ILE A 53 -10.53 -0.77 -10.16
CA ILE A 53 -10.26 0.14 -11.29
C ILE A 53 -9.05 1.01 -10.91
N VAL A 54 -8.03 1.02 -11.77
CA VAL A 54 -6.86 1.88 -11.62
C VAL A 54 -7.07 3.17 -12.40
N ASN A 55 -6.99 4.30 -11.73
CA ASN A 55 -7.06 5.63 -12.30
C ASN A 55 -5.66 6.09 -12.76
N GLU A 56 -5.20 5.60 -13.91
CA GLU A 56 -3.85 5.88 -14.42
C GLU A 56 -3.55 7.39 -14.51
N TRP A 57 -4.54 8.19 -14.93
CA TRP A 57 -4.39 9.64 -15.04
C TRP A 57 -4.09 10.31 -13.69
N VAL A 58 -4.55 9.72 -12.58
CA VAL A 58 -4.24 10.19 -11.22
C VAL A 58 -2.79 9.90 -10.87
N LYS A 59 -2.25 8.74 -11.25
CA LYS A 59 -0.82 8.45 -11.11
C LYS A 59 0.04 9.42 -11.93
N LYS A 60 -0.40 9.75 -13.16
CA LYS A 60 0.24 10.80 -13.98
C LYS A 60 0.29 12.12 -13.23
N ALA A 61 -0.82 12.56 -12.62
CA ALA A 61 -0.85 13.78 -11.82
C ALA A 61 0.13 13.74 -10.64
N VAL A 62 0.23 12.61 -9.93
CA VAL A 62 1.21 12.44 -8.84
C VAL A 62 2.64 12.61 -9.35
N ILE A 63 3.00 12.03 -10.50
CA ILE A 63 4.34 12.19 -11.08
C ILE A 63 4.57 13.63 -11.54
N LEU A 64 3.56 14.26 -12.15
CA LEU A 64 3.64 15.66 -12.60
C LEU A 64 3.74 16.66 -11.45
N TYR A 65 3.32 16.28 -10.25
CA TYR A 65 3.41 17.14 -9.07
C TYR A 65 4.86 17.38 -8.63
N PHE A 66 5.76 16.38 -8.75
CA PHE A 66 7.16 16.54 -8.32
C PHE A 66 7.92 17.67 -9.03
N PRO A 67 7.89 17.80 -10.37
CA PRO A 67 8.63 18.87 -11.06
C PRO A 67 8.09 20.28 -10.82
N ILE A 68 6.83 20.44 -10.42
CA ILE A 68 6.25 21.78 -10.13
C ILE A 68 6.48 22.22 -8.69
N GLN A 69 7.03 21.37 -7.82
CA GLN A 69 7.38 21.72 -6.45
C GLN A 69 8.84 22.19 -6.35
N LYS A 70 9.08 23.12 -5.43
CA LYS A 70 10.42 23.63 -5.11
C LYS A 70 10.98 22.91 -3.88
N MET A 71 12.31 22.78 -3.85
CA MET A 71 13.01 22.30 -2.65
C MET A 71 12.87 23.33 -1.54
N GLU A 72 12.54 22.84 -0.34
CA GLU A 72 12.41 23.67 0.88
C GLU A 72 13.17 22.98 2.02
N THR A 73 13.82 23.77 2.85
CA THR A 73 14.45 23.29 4.08
C THR A 73 13.50 23.48 5.24
N ILE A 74 13.30 22.42 6.00
CA ILE A 74 12.48 22.39 7.21
C ILE A 74 13.38 22.10 8.39
N GLU A 75 13.52 23.04 9.31
CA GLU A 75 14.22 22.87 10.58
C GLU A 75 13.24 22.49 11.69
N LEU A 76 13.55 21.44 12.43
CA LEU A 76 12.73 20.98 13.56
C LEU A 76 13.64 20.60 14.74
N GLY A 77 13.98 21.57 15.56
CA GLY A 77 14.92 21.39 16.65
C GLY A 77 16.28 20.92 16.13
N PRO A 78 16.79 19.73 16.55
CA PRO A 78 18.05 19.21 16.07
C PRO A 78 17.96 18.49 14.69
N LEU A 79 16.76 18.41 14.09
CA LEU A 79 16.53 17.74 12.82
C LEU A 79 16.37 18.75 11.70
N GLU A 80 16.96 18.46 10.54
CA GLU A 80 16.80 19.22 9.32
C GLU A 80 16.34 18.26 8.19
N PHE A 81 15.39 18.75 7.38
CA PHE A 81 14.92 18.07 6.18
C PHE A 81 15.03 19.01 4.99
N HIS A 82 15.35 18.47 3.83
CA HIS A 82 15.41 19.24 2.59
C HIS A 82 14.69 18.46 1.48
N ASP A 83 13.42 18.79 1.26
CA ASP A 83 12.55 18.08 0.31
C ASP A 83 11.58 19.06 -0.37
N LYS A 84 11.00 18.63 -1.47
CA LYS A 84 10.00 19.38 -2.22
C LYS A 84 8.56 18.98 -1.87
N MET A 85 8.37 17.90 -1.12
CA MET A 85 7.05 17.38 -0.79
C MET A 85 6.64 17.84 0.60
N ALA A 86 5.53 18.58 0.67
CA ALA A 86 4.95 18.95 1.96
C ALA A 86 4.56 17.73 2.77
N LEU A 87 4.62 17.87 4.10
CA LEU A 87 4.12 16.86 5.02
C LEU A 87 2.63 17.09 5.31
N LYS A 88 1.91 15.99 5.55
CA LYS A 88 0.53 16.04 6.05
C LYS A 88 0.48 16.67 7.43
N ARG A 89 -0.58 17.41 7.70
CA ARG A 89 -0.80 18.17 8.95
C ARG A 89 -2.24 17.99 9.45
N ASN A 90 -2.56 18.63 10.55
CA ASN A 90 -3.91 18.69 11.13
C ASN A 90 -4.47 17.32 11.57
N TYR A 91 -3.61 16.47 12.08
CA TYR A 91 -3.98 15.09 12.46
C TYR A 91 -5.10 15.02 13.50
N GLU A 92 -5.16 15.99 14.44
CA GLU A 92 -6.24 16.06 15.43
C GLU A 92 -7.60 16.20 14.75
N SER A 93 -7.74 17.18 13.84
CA SER A 93 -8.99 17.43 13.11
C SER A 93 -9.35 16.29 12.14
N LEU A 94 -8.35 15.51 11.69
CA LEU A 94 -8.55 14.32 10.88
C LEU A 94 -8.96 13.09 11.73
N GLY A 95 -8.91 13.16 13.06
CA GLY A 95 -9.15 12.03 13.94
C GLY A 95 -8.09 10.91 13.82
N VAL A 96 -6.84 11.28 13.49
CA VAL A 96 -5.72 10.37 13.27
C VAL A 96 -4.72 10.48 14.41
N ARG A 97 -4.37 9.34 15.01
CA ARG A 97 -3.31 9.30 16.02
C ARG A 97 -1.96 9.11 15.36
N VAL A 98 -1.02 10.02 15.61
CA VAL A 98 0.33 9.99 15.04
C VAL A 98 1.35 10.04 16.16
N VAL A 99 2.15 8.98 16.27
CA VAL A 99 3.25 8.90 17.24
C VAL A 99 4.44 9.70 16.70
N PRO A 100 5.19 10.43 17.55
CA PRO A 100 6.36 11.19 17.11
C PRO A 100 7.30 10.36 16.23
N LEU A 101 7.86 10.99 15.19
CA LEU A 101 8.68 10.44 14.10
C LEU A 101 7.90 9.67 13.02
N ALA A 102 6.58 9.49 13.14
CA ALA A 102 5.80 9.08 11.99
C ALA A 102 5.69 10.20 10.95
N VAL A 103 5.80 9.86 9.69
CA VAL A 103 5.74 10.80 8.56
C VAL A 103 4.68 10.35 7.56
N ALA A 104 3.76 11.23 7.22
CA ALA A 104 2.90 11.10 6.05
C ALA A 104 3.12 12.29 5.12
N ARG A 105 3.32 12.03 3.82
CA ARG A 105 3.41 13.09 2.80
C ARG A 105 2.02 13.63 2.48
N TYR A 106 1.94 14.93 2.20
CA TYR A 106 0.75 15.55 1.61
C TYR A 106 0.34 14.83 0.32
N GLY A 107 -0.96 14.66 0.11
CA GLY A 107 -1.50 13.84 -0.98
C GLY A 107 -1.63 12.36 -0.64
N SER A 108 -1.33 11.95 0.61
CA SER A 108 -1.77 10.67 1.16
C SER A 108 -3.06 10.86 1.95
N PHE A 109 -4.01 9.94 1.84
CA PHE A 109 -5.22 9.95 2.64
C PHE A 109 -5.09 9.05 3.87
N LEU A 110 -5.48 9.58 5.01
CA LEU A 110 -5.58 8.88 6.29
C LEU A 110 -6.99 9.08 6.82
N ALA A 111 -7.78 8.02 6.90
CA ALA A 111 -9.15 8.07 7.42
C ALA A 111 -9.16 8.23 8.95
N PRO A 112 -10.26 8.73 9.53
CA PRO A 112 -10.43 8.80 10.99
C PRO A 112 -10.21 7.42 11.65
N GLY A 113 -9.55 7.43 12.81
CA GLY A 113 -9.21 6.21 13.56
C GLY A 113 -7.95 5.49 13.09
N VAL A 114 -7.25 5.98 12.07
CA VAL A 114 -5.93 5.48 11.67
C VAL A 114 -4.91 5.79 12.77
N ILE A 115 -4.02 4.84 13.03
CA ILE A 115 -2.89 5.00 13.95
C ILE A 115 -1.59 4.83 13.17
N LEU A 116 -0.75 5.86 13.21
CA LEU A 116 0.63 5.79 12.72
C LEU A 116 1.57 5.71 13.92
N MET A 117 2.20 4.55 14.12
CA MET A 117 3.42 4.46 14.93
C MET A 117 4.55 5.12 14.14
N PRO A 118 5.79 5.26 14.66
CA PRO A 118 6.91 5.77 13.87
C PRO A 118 7.04 5.00 12.54
N SER A 119 6.48 5.54 11.49
CA SER A 119 6.23 4.87 10.21
C SER A 119 6.20 5.88 9.07
N TYR A 120 6.07 5.41 7.85
CA TYR A 120 6.08 6.30 6.68
C TYR A 120 4.93 5.99 5.73
N VAL A 121 4.18 7.04 5.33
CA VAL A 121 3.12 6.96 4.32
C VAL A 121 3.41 7.92 3.17
N ASN A 122 3.51 7.40 1.96
CA ASN A 122 3.89 8.19 0.79
C ASN A 122 2.67 8.77 0.07
N ILE A 123 2.92 9.76 -0.81
CA ILE A 123 1.91 10.44 -1.64
C ILE A 123 1.09 9.44 -2.48
N GLY A 124 -0.20 9.72 -2.64
CA GLY A 124 -1.14 8.88 -3.38
C GLY A 124 -1.61 7.64 -2.63
N ALA A 125 -1.00 7.32 -1.49
CA ALA A 125 -1.45 6.22 -0.64
C ALA A 125 -2.82 6.55 -0.02
N TYR A 126 -3.64 5.53 0.12
CA TYR A 126 -4.93 5.58 0.80
C TYR A 126 -4.92 4.59 1.97
N VAL A 127 -5.13 5.08 3.18
CA VAL A 127 -5.19 4.26 4.40
C VAL A 127 -6.55 4.47 5.06
N ASP A 128 -7.37 3.43 5.06
CA ASP A 128 -8.75 3.49 5.53
C ASP A 128 -8.85 3.33 7.06
N SER A 129 -10.05 3.59 7.58
CA SER A 129 -10.37 3.72 9.00
C SER A 129 -10.01 2.49 9.84
N GLY A 130 -9.60 2.72 11.09
CA GLY A 130 -9.24 1.68 12.05
C GLY A 130 -7.93 0.95 11.74
N THR A 131 -7.22 1.33 10.69
CA THR A 131 -5.96 0.71 10.28
C THR A 131 -4.80 1.22 11.13
N MET A 132 -3.90 0.29 11.51
CA MET A 132 -2.65 0.60 12.17
C MET A 132 -1.47 0.39 11.22
N VAL A 133 -0.64 1.41 11.07
CA VAL A 133 0.68 1.35 10.43
C VAL A 133 1.71 1.35 11.56
N ASP A 134 2.23 0.16 11.89
CA ASP A 134 3.06 -0.05 13.07
C ASP A 134 4.51 0.42 12.85
N THR A 135 5.33 0.26 13.90
CA THR A 135 6.69 0.80 13.98
C THR A 135 7.56 0.34 12.81
N TRP A 136 8.15 1.33 12.12
CA TRP A 136 8.99 1.14 10.94
C TRP A 136 8.31 0.49 9.73
N ALA A 137 6.98 0.38 9.75
CA ALA A 137 6.25 0.00 8.55
C ALA A 137 6.20 1.16 7.54
N THR A 138 6.13 0.82 6.27
CA THR A 138 6.02 1.79 5.17
C THR A 138 4.82 1.48 4.30
N VAL A 139 4.10 2.52 3.90
CA VAL A 139 3.05 2.48 2.87
C VAL A 139 3.56 3.27 1.67
N GLY A 140 3.92 2.56 0.62
CA GLY A 140 4.50 3.13 -0.60
C GLY A 140 3.50 3.97 -1.39
N SER A 141 4.03 4.72 -2.36
CA SER A 141 3.22 5.61 -3.20
C SER A 141 2.07 4.86 -3.86
N CYS A 142 0.89 5.45 -3.80
CA CYS A 142 -0.33 4.94 -4.43
C CYS A 142 -0.91 3.64 -3.84
N ALA A 143 -0.27 3.02 -2.84
CA ALA A 143 -0.80 1.81 -2.21
C ALA A 143 -2.18 2.06 -1.58
N GLN A 144 -3.05 1.06 -1.66
CA GLN A 144 -4.42 1.11 -1.16
C GLN A 144 -4.59 0.15 0.01
N ILE A 145 -4.80 0.70 1.20
CA ILE A 145 -4.96 -0.08 2.43
C ILE A 145 -6.40 0.08 2.92
N GLY A 146 -7.09 -1.04 3.06
CA GLY A 146 -8.48 -1.11 3.49
C GLY A 146 -8.68 -0.83 4.98
N LYS A 147 -9.93 -0.98 5.43
CA LYS A 147 -10.33 -0.77 6.83
C LYS A 147 -9.79 -1.84 7.75
N ASN A 148 -9.50 -1.46 9.01
CA ASN A 148 -9.13 -2.41 10.07
C ASN A 148 -7.94 -3.33 9.69
N VAL A 149 -7.03 -2.85 8.85
CA VAL A 149 -5.80 -3.55 8.50
C VAL A 149 -4.76 -3.32 9.59
N HIS A 150 -4.00 -4.35 9.90
CA HIS A 150 -2.81 -4.23 10.74
C HIS A 150 -1.55 -4.49 9.92
N LEU A 151 -0.77 -3.44 9.68
CA LEU A 151 0.58 -3.54 9.13
C LEU A 151 1.56 -3.59 10.29
N SER A 152 2.05 -4.78 10.62
CA SER A 152 2.95 -5.00 11.78
C SER A 152 4.32 -4.36 11.59
N GLY A 153 5.13 -4.38 12.65
CA GLY A 153 6.44 -3.71 12.65
C GLY A 153 7.34 -4.11 11.48
N GLY A 154 7.88 -3.10 10.80
CA GLY A 154 8.80 -3.28 9.68
C GLY A 154 8.18 -3.81 8.39
N VAL A 155 6.86 -3.82 8.25
CA VAL A 155 6.19 -4.18 7.01
C VAL A 155 6.54 -3.19 5.90
N GLY A 156 6.90 -3.70 4.72
CA GLY A 156 7.15 -2.91 3.52
C GLY A 156 6.05 -3.09 2.47
N ILE A 157 5.12 -2.14 2.39
CA ILE A 157 4.19 -2.06 1.27
C ILE A 157 4.81 -1.21 0.17
N GLY A 158 5.06 -1.82 -0.98
CA GLY A 158 5.73 -1.15 -2.08
C GLY A 158 4.90 -0.07 -2.76
N GLY A 159 5.59 0.96 -3.22
CA GLY A 159 5.01 1.99 -4.08
C GLY A 159 5.06 1.57 -5.55
N VAL A 160 4.00 1.85 -6.30
CA VAL A 160 3.92 1.61 -7.73
C VAL A 160 3.49 2.89 -8.44
N LEU A 161 4.44 3.81 -8.62
CA LEU A 161 4.25 5.00 -9.45
C LEU A 161 4.49 4.67 -10.93
N GLU A 162 5.56 3.97 -11.21
CA GLU A 162 5.97 3.56 -12.55
C GLU A 162 6.12 2.03 -12.62
N PRO A 163 5.72 1.40 -13.74
CA PRO A 163 5.04 2.00 -14.89
C PRO A 163 3.59 2.41 -14.57
N ILE A 164 3.08 3.42 -15.31
CA ILE A 164 1.77 4.04 -15.04
C ILE A 164 0.62 3.03 -15.05
N GLN A 165 0.63 2.08 -15.98
CA GLN A 165 -0.40 1.05 -16.14
C GLN A 165 -0.35 -0.04 -15.05
N ALA A 166 0.73 -0.12 -14.26
CA ALA A 166 0.82 -1.13 -13.21
C ALA A 166 -0.16 -0.82 -12.08
N SER A 167 -0.87 -1.84 -11.60
CA SER A 167 -1.73 -1.72 -10.43
C SER A 167 -0.92 -1.34 -9.19
N PRO A 168 -1.42 -0.49 -8.30
CA PRO A 168 -0.82 -0.30 -6.99
C PRO A 168 -0.94 -1.58 -6.16
N VAL A 169 -0.16 -1.66 -5.07
CA VAL A 169 -0.40 -2.69 -4.05
C VAL A 169 -1.74 -2.41 -3.38
N ILE A 170 -2.55 -3.45 -3.24
CA ILE A 170 -3.86 -3.39 -2.60
C ILE A 170 -3.89 -4.39 -1.44
N ILE A 171 -4.18 -3.89 -0.25
CA ILE A 171 -4.46 -4.70 0.94
C ILE A 171 -5.89 -4.42 1.33
N GLU A 172 -6.77 -5.39 1.18
CA GLU A 172 -8.19 -5.21 1.49
C GLU A 172 -8.46 -5.22 3.00
N GLU A 173 -9.71 -4.94 3.34
CA GLU A 173 -10.16 -4.80 4.73
C GLU A 173 -9.87 -6.01 5.60
N GLY A 174 -9.61 -5.77 6.89
CA GLY A 174 -9.44 -6.81 7.90
C GLY A 174 -8.18 -7.67 7.77
N CYS A 175 -7.29 -7.36 6.81
CA CYS A 175 -6.04 -8.09 6.66
C CYS A 175 -5.09 -7.87 7.84
N PHE A 176 -4.35 -8.92 8.18
CA PHE A 176 -3.20 -8.84 9.08
C PHE A 176 -1.92 -9.16 8.34
N ILE A 177 -1.01 -8.20 8.30
CA ILE A 177 0.28 -8.33 7.64
C ILE A 177 1.36 -8.43 8.71
N GLY A 178 1.91 -9.62 8.89
CA GLY A 178 2.89 -9.94 9.93
C GLY A 178 4.20 -9.16 9.80
N SER A 179 4.95 -9.09 10.88
CA SER A 179 6.17 -8.29 10.96
C SER A 179 7.15 -8.63 9.85
N ARG A 180 7.75 -7.58 9.26
CA ARG A 180 8.74 -7.68 8.17
C ARG A 180 8.25 -8.36 6.90
N CYS A 181 6.94 -8.45 6.69
CA CYS A 181 6.41 -8.81 5.38
C CYS A 181 6.74 -7.73 4.35
N ILE A 182 7.00 -8.16 3.12
CA ILE A 182 7.20 -7.30 1.96
C ILE A 182 6.11 -7.63 0.94
N VAL A 183 5.30 -6.65 0.56
CA VAL A 183 4.26 -6.80 -0.47
C VAL A 183 4.46 -5.70 -1.50
N VAL A 184 4.86 -6.07 -2.71
CA VAL A 184 5.30 -5.14 -3.75
C VAL A 184 4.74 -5.49 -5.13
N GLU A 185 5.04 -4.68 -6.15
CA GLU A 185 4.72 -4.93 -7.57
C GLU A 185 3.23 -5.13 -7.85
N GLY A 186 2.36 -4.42 -7.12
CA GLY A 186 0.93 -4.46 -7.36
C GLY A 186 0.24 -5.75 -6.90
N VAL A 187 0.84 -6.48 -5.98
CA VAL A 187 0.18 -7.65 -5.37
C VAL A 187 -1.11 -7.21 -4.67
N HIS A 188 -2.17 -8.00 -4.85
CA HIS A 188 -3.47 -7.81 -4.24
C HIS A 188 -3.68 -8.84 -3.11
N VAL A 189 -3.77 -8.37 -1.87
CA VAL A 189 -4.11 -9.20 -0.71
C VAL A 189 -5.60 -8.99 -0.41
N GLN A 190 -6.41 -10.02 -0.64
CA GLN A 190 -7.85 -9.95 -0.50
C GLN A 190 -8.27 -9.99 0.97
N LYS A 191 -9.55 -9.64 1.22
CA LYS A 191 -10.17 -9.44 2.54
C LYS A 191 -9.73 -10.46 3.58
N GLU A 192 -9.44 -9.95 4.79
CA GLU A 192 -9.22 -10.76 5.99
C GLU A 192 -8.08 -11.78 5.86
N ALA A 193 -7.24 -11.71 4.84
CA ALA A 193 -6.07 -12.59 4.73
C ALA A 193 -5.05 -12.27 5.84
N VAL A 194 -4.32 -13.30 6.25
CA VAL A 194 -3.28 -13.25 7.27
C VAL A 194 -1.96 -13.65 6.63
N LEU A 195 -0.98 -12.75 6.67
CA LEU A 195 0.39 -13.06 6.31
C LEU A 195 1.22 -13.23 7.59
N GLY A 196 1.81 -14.40 7.77
CA GLY A 196 2.79 -14.64 8.83
C GLY A 196 4.04 -13.78 8.62
N ALA A 197 4.85 -13.63 9.67
CA ALA A 197 6.06 -12.80 9.60
C ALA A 197 7.00 -13.26 8.46
N ASN A 198 7.71 -12.29 7.87
CA ASN A 198 8.70 -12.51 6.79
C ASN A 198 8.13 -13.09 5.47
N VAL A 199 6.83 -13.02 5.22
CA VAL A 199 6.27 -13.33 3.89
C VAL A 199 6.69 -12.26 2.90
N VAL A 200 7.28 -12.66 1.76
CA VAL A 200 7.70 -11.76 0.68
C VAL A 200 6.89 -12.08 -0.57
N LEU A 201 6.10 -11.11 -1.02
CA LEU A 201 5.23 -11.22 -2.19
C LEU A 201 5.59 -10.17 -3.24
N THR A 202 6.02 -10.66 -4.40
CA THR A 202 6.12 -9.90 -5.64
C THR A 202 5.07 -10.41 -6.62
N LYS A 203 4.88 -9.74 -7.74
CA LYS A 203 3.95 -10.19 -8.79
C LYS A 203 4.26 -11.61 -9.29
N SER A 204 5.51 -12.03 -9.23
CA SER A 204 5.99 -13.32 -9.71
C SER A 204 6.13 -14.39 -8.62
N THR A 205 6.08 -14.02 -7.34
CA THR A 205 6.18 -14.97 -6.23
C THR A 205 5.10 -16.04 -6.34
N LYS A 206 5.51 -17.31 -6.27
CA LYS A 206 4.57 -18.42 -6.18
C LYS A 206 3.90 -18.42 -4.81
N ILE A 207 2.58 -18.50 -4.82
CA ILE A 207 1.76 -18.66 -3.62
C ILE A 207 1.07 -20.02 -3.79
N ILE A 208 1.47 -20.99 -3.00
CA ILE A 208 1.07 -22.39 -3.18
C ILE A 208 0.10 -22.76 -2.05
N ASP A 209 -1.13 -23.07 -2.41
CA ASP A 209 -2.11 -23.60 -1.49
C ASP A 209 -1.86 -25.10 -1.31
N VAL A 210 -1.51 -25.48 -0.06
CA VAL A 210 -1.19 -26.85 0.34
C VAL A 210 -2.28 -27.47 1.21
N THR A 211 -3.45 -26.85 1.30
CA THR A 211 -4.57 -27.32 2.14
C THR A 211 -5.32 -28.51 1.55
N GLY A 212 -5.22 -28.71 0.24
CA GLY A 212 -5.87 -29.80 -0.48
C GLY A 212 -4.93 -30.98 -0.76
N THR A 213 -5.45 -32.02 -1.42
CA THR A 213 -4.67 -33.21 -1.83
C THR A 213 -3.72 -32.92 -3.00
N THR A 214 -3.97 -31.87 -3.74
CA THR A 214 -3.11 -31.38 -4.83
C THR A 214 -2.83 -29.90 -4.64
N PRO A 215 -1.57 -29.47 -4.80
CA PRO A 215 -1.22 -28.05 -4.63
C PRO A 215 -1.88 -27.19 -5.70
N LYS A 216 -2.34 -26.01 -5.32
CA LYS A 216 -2.88 -24.99 -6.22
C LYS A 216 -1.99 -23.76 -6.19
N GLU A 217 -1.54 -23.26 -7.34
CA GLU A 217 -0.64 -22.12 -7.43
C GLU A 217 -1.40 -20.84 -7.77
N TYR A 218 -1.08 -19.76 -7.06
CA TYR A 218 -1.52 -18.38 -7.33
C TYR A 218 -0.30 -17.48 -7.55
N ARG A 219 -0.50 -16.36 -8.23
CA ARG A 219 0.50 -15.30 -8.39
C ARG A 219 -0.18 -13.93 -8.44
N GLY A 220 0.48 -12.93 -7.88
CA GLY A 220 0.02 -11.56 -7.91
C GLY A 220 -1.16 -11.26 -6.99
N PHE A 221 -1.76 -12.26 -6.36
CA PHE A 221 -2.80 -12.05 -5.35
C PHE A 221 -2.85 -13.17 -4.31
N VAL A 222 -3.32 -12.82 -3.11
CA VAL A 222 -3.62 -13.74 -2.02
C VAL A 222 -5.14 -13.82 -1.90
N PRO A 223 -5.75 -15.04 -1.99
CA PRO A 223 -7.20 -15.19 -1.80
C PRO A 223 -7.66 -14.73 -0.42
N ALA A 224 -8.93 -14.30 -0.36
CA ALA A 224 -9.55 -13.86 0.89
C ALA A 224 -9.43 -14.92 1.99
N ARG A 225 -9.27 -14.44 3.25
CA ARG A 225 -9.20 -15.25 4.48
C ARG A 225 -8.05 -16.28 4.53
N SER A 226 -7.15 -16.30 3.54
CA SER A 226 -6.01 -17.24 3.51
C SER A 226 -5.03 -16.95 4.65
N VAL A 227 -4.53 -18.00 5.28
CA VAL A 227 -3.41 -17.95 6.23
C VAL A 227 -2.14 -18.34 5.48
N VAL A 228 -1.20 -17.41 5.36
CA VAL A 228 -0.02 -17.51 4.50
C VAL A 228 1.26 -17.47 5.32
N ILE A 229 2.19 -18.36 5.03
CA ILE A 229 3.52 -18.40 5.68
C ILE A 229 4.63 -18.37 4.63
N PRO A 230 5.87 -17.99 5.02
CA PRO A 230 7.04 -18.17 4.16
C PRO A 230 7.26 -19.66 3.85
N GLY A 231 7.72 -19.94 2.64
CA GLY A 231 8.05 -21.28 2.21
C GLY A 231 9.13 -21.31 1.16
N SER A 232 9.48 -22.51 0.71
CA SER A 232 10.38 -22.73 -0.41
C SER A 232 9.93 -23.92 -1.26
N TYR A 233 10.33 -23.93 -2.51
CA TYR A 233 10.15 -25.07 -3.40
C TYR A 233 11.44 -25.39 -4.13
N THR A 234 11.64 -26.65 -4.46
CA THR A 234 12.81 -27.09 -5.24
C THR A 234 12.70 -26.64 -6.69
N LYS A 235 13.73 -25.99 -7.20
CA LYS A 235 13.85 -25.61 -8.61
C LYS A 235 15.15 -26.14 -9.18
N LYS A 236 15.07 -26.76 -10.36
CA LYS A 236 16.23 -27.25 -11.09
C LYS A 236 16.89 -26.12 -11.87
N PHE A 237 18.19 -25.99 -11.71
CA PHE A 237 19.06 -25.08 -12.44
C PHE A 237 20.18 -25.87 -13.11
N PRO A 238 20.95 -25.32 -14.06
CA PRO A 238 22.10 -25.99 -14.67
C PRO A 238 23.13 -26.50 -13.66
N ALA A 239 23.28 -25.78 -12.51
CA ALA A 239 24.23 -26.15 -11.45
C ALA A 239 23.69 -27.13 -10.41
N GLY A 240 22.44 -27.61 -10.56
CA GLY A 240 21.80 -28.54 -9.61
C GLY A 240 20.42 -28.08 -9.13
N ASP A 241 19.92 -28.77 -8.12
CA ASP A 241 18.63 -28.45 -7.51
C ASP A 241 18.81 -27.53 -6.30
N PHE A 242 18.08 -26.40 -6.29
CA PHE A 242 18.16 -25.38 -5.25
C PHE A 242 16.76 -25.05 -4.72
N GLN A 243 16.70 -24.61 -3.45
CA GLN A 243 15.48 -24.11 -2.84
C GLN A 243 15.27 -22.66 -3.26
N VAL A 244 14.08 -22.34 -3.77
CA VAL A 244 13.66 -20.98 -4.16
C VAL A 244 12.52 -20.54 -3.26
N PRO A 245 12.54 -19.30 -2.75
CA PRO A 245 11.46 -18.78 -1.89
C PRO A 245 10.09 -18.81 -2.57
N CYS A 246 9.06 -19.11 -1.78
CA CYS A 246 7.66 -18.99 -2.14
C CYS A 246 6.84 -18.64 -0.88
N ALA A 247 5.52 -18.59 -1.01
CA ALA A 247 4.62 -18.54 0.12
C ALA A 247 3.68 -19.75 0.10
N PHE A 248 3.30 -20.26 1.26
CA PHE A 248 2.32 -21.33 1.40
C PHE A 248 1.03 -20.80 2.01
N ILE A 249 -0.11 -21.14 1.40
CA ILE A 249 -1.41 -21.06 2.06
C ILE A 249 -1.60 -22.37 2.82
N ILE A 250 -1.71 -22.27 4.15
CA ILE A 250 -1.79 -23.42 5.06
C ILE A 250 -3.18 -23.63 5.65
N GLY A 251 -4.09 -22.70 5.40
CA GLY A 251 -5.46 -22.76 5.92
C GLY A 251 -6.24 -21.50 5.64
N GLN A 252 -7.42 -21.44 6.24
CA GLN A 252 -8.32 -20.29 6.19
C GLN A 252 -8.50 -19.70 7.58
N ARG A 253 -8.57 -18.37 7.67
CA ARG A 253 -8.94 -17.66 8.90
C ARG A 253 -10.34 -18.06 9.32
N LYS A 254 -10.49 -18.52 10.58
CA LYS A 254 -11.79 -18.90 11.14
C LYS A 254 -12.46 -17.67 11.77
N GLU A 255 -13.79 -17.68 11.87
CA GLU A 255 -14.55 -16.60 12.53
C GLU A 255 -14.14 -16.41 14.01
N SER A 256 -13.76 -17.49 14.69
CA SER A 256 -13.23 -17.44 16.07
C SER A 256 -11.91 -16.70 16.20
N THR A 257 -11.21 -16.44 15.08
CA THR A 257 -9.92 -15.73 15.00
C THR A 257 -10.04 -14.25 14.68
N ASP A 258 -11.24 -13.68 14.65
CA ASP A 258 -11.46 -12.28 14.24
C ASP A 258 -11.05 -11.22 15.29
N LEU A 259 -10.65 -11.63 16.50
CA LEU A 259 -10.14 -10.74 17.54
C LEU A 259 -8.59 -10.67 17.52
N LYS A 260 -8.01 -9.51 17.83
CA LYS A 260 -6.56 -9.24 17.79
C LYS A 260 -5.67 -10.28 18.51
N THR A 261 -6.18 -10.97 19.52
CA THR A 261 -5.49 -12.03 20.27
C THR A 261 -5.42 -13.36 19.53
N SER A 262 -6.19 -13.53 18.48
CA SER A 262 -6.40 -14.81 17.80
C SER A 262 -5.58 -14.98 16.53
N LEU A 263 -4.92 -13.92 16.02
CA LEU A 263 -4.07 -14.03 14.82
C LEU A 263 -2.84 -14.90 15.05
N ASN A 264 -2.21 -14.77 16.22
CA ASN A 264 -1.16 -15.69 16.63
C ASN A 264 -1.72 -17.10 16.86
N ASN A 265 -2.98 -17.23 17.25
CA ASN A 265 -3.63 -18.51 17.41
C ASN A 265 -3.91 -19.20 16.06
N ALA A 266 -4.26 -18.44 15.00
CA ALA A 266 -4.42 -19.02 13.67
C ALA A 266 -3.13 -19.67 13.15
N LEU A 267 -1.97 -19.06 13.42
CA LEU A 267 -0.67 -19.65 13.08
C LEU A 267 -0.34 -20.86 13.98
N ARG A 268 -0.62 -20.78 15.28
CA ARG A 268 -0.39 -21.86 16.24
C ARG A 268 -1.30 -23.07 15.99
N GLU A 269 -2.54 -22.87 15.55
CA GLU A 269 -3.46 -23.97 15.18
C GLU A 269 -2.92 -24.84 14.02
N HIS A 270 -1.95 -24.35 13.27
CA HIS A 270 -1.26 -25.05 12.20
C HIS A 270 0.17 -25.47 12.59
N ASP A 271 0.51 -25.49 13.89
CA ASP A 271 1.84 -25.80 14.41
C ASP A 271 2.97 -24.95 13.81
N VAL A 272 2.67 -23.72 13.42
CA VAL A 272 3.64 -22.78 12.89
C VAL A 272 4.16 -21.88 14.01
N ALA A 273 5.49 -21.78 14.11
CA ALA A 273 6.13 -20.85 15.05
C ALA A 273 5.76 -19.39 14.70
N VAL A 274 5.44 -18.60 15.72
CA VAL A 274 4.99 -17.19 15.62
C VAL A 274 6.11 -16.28 16.11
#